data_2a7c6c29dbd047df1f8c0a1e6241ffca
#
_entry.id   2a7c6c29dbd047df1f8c0a1e6241ffca
#
_cell.length_a   1.000
_cell.length_b   1.000
_cell.length_c   1.000
_cell.angle_alpha   90.00
_cell.angle_beta   90.00
_cell.angle_gamma   90.00
#
_symmetry.space_group_name_H-M   'P 1'
#
loop_
_entity.id
_entity.type
_entity.pdbx_description
1 polymer ?
#
loop_
_entity_poly.entity_id
_entity_poly.type
_entity_poly.pdbx_seq_one_letter_code
_entity_poly.pdbx_strand_id
1 'polypeptide(L)'
;KALGCGVPVGAFLMTQRVADKSLAPGDHGTTYGGNPFVGAAVSAVFDEFKRLDIVSHVKDVAPYLEKKLDELVAKFDCLTARRGMGLMQGVECSLPVGKVSAEALNQGLIVITAGSNVLRFVPPLVIE
;
A
#
# COMPACT_ATOMS: atom_id res chain seq x y z
N LYS A 1 4.15 -6.65 -3.18
CA LYS A 1 5.40 -6.36 -2.45
C LYS A 1 5.27 -6.78 -0.98
N ALA A 2 4.28 -6.28 -0.26
CA ALA A 2 4.09 -6.58 1.16
C ALA A 2 3.67 -8.02 1.44
N LEU A 3 2.96 -8.67 0.53
CA LEU A 3 2.44 -10.03 0.72
C LEU A 3 3.54 -11.05 1.05
N GLY A 4 4.71 -10.91 0.44
CA GLY A 4 5.87 -11.78 0.69
C GLY A 4 7.02 -11.09 1.43
N CYS A 5 6.85 -9.85 1.93
CA CYS A 5 7.89 -9.06 2.60
C CYS A 5 9.23 -9.04 1.88
N GLY A 6 9.22 -8.84 0.55
CA GLY A 6 10.40 -8.82 -0.30
C GLY A 6 10.58 -10.05 -1.18
N VAL A 7 9.90 -11.15 -0.87
CA VAL A 7 9.83 -12.30 -1.77
C VAL A 7 8.83 -12.00 -2.89
N PRO A 8 9.19 -12.17 -4.17
CA PRO A 8 8.28 -11.92 -5.29
C PRO A 8 7.07 -12.85 -5.27
N VAL A 9 5.90 -12.29 -5.02
CA VAL A 9 4.63 -13.01 -5.01
C VAL A 9 3.48 -12.09 -5.34
N GLY A 10 2.48 -12.61 -6.01
CA GLY A 10 1.19 -11.97 -6.23
C GLY A 10 0.07 -12.96 -5.94
N ALA A 11 -1.08 -12.44 -5.50
CA ALA A 11 -2.28 -13.21 -5.29
C ALA A 11 -3.50 -12.41 -5.74
N PHE A 12 -4.49 -13.11 -6.21
CA PHE A 12 -5.81 -12.56 -6.47
C PHE A 12 -6.88 -13.51 -5.94
N LEU A 13 -7.98 -12.94 -5.52
CA LEU A 13 -9.14 -13.66 -5.02
C LEU A 13 -10.33 -13.36 -5.92
N MET A 14 -11.20 -14.34 -6.11
CA MET A 14 -12.42 -14.17 -6.89
C MET A 14 -13.59 -14.91 -6.23
N THR A 15 -14.79 -14.43 -6.49
CA THR A 15 -16.00 -15.15 -6.10
C THR A 15 -16.19 -16.38 -6.99
N GLN A 16 -16.93 -17.38 -6.50
CA GLN A 16 -17.26 -18.57 -7.29
C GLN A 16 -17.90 -18.20 -8.65
N ARG A 17 -18.81 -17.23 -8.64
CA ARG A 17 -19.47 -16.75 -9.87
C ARG A 17 -18.49 -16.23 -10.93
N VAL A 18 -17.39 -15.60 -10.50
CA VAL A 18 -16.32 -15.12 -11.40
C VAL A 18 -15.46 -16.28 -11.86
N ALA A 19 -15.08 -17.18 -10.94
CA ALA A 19 -14.26 -18.35 -11.25
C ALA A 19 -14.93 -19.22 -12.32
N ASP A 20 -16.24 -19.47 -12.20
CA ASP A 20 -17.02 -20.29 -13.14
C ASP A 20 -17.08 -19.73 -14.58
N LYS A 21 -16.76 -18.43 -14.76
CA LYS A 21 -16.98 -17.72 -16.04
C LYS A 21 -15.72 -17.06 -16.61
N SER A 22 -14.61 -17.05 -15.88
CA SER A 22 -13.45 -16.25 -16.28
C SER A 22 -12.23 -17.07 -16.67
N LEU A 23 -11.92 -18.14 -15.97
CA LEU A 23 -10.71 -18.94 -16.20
C LEU A 23 -11.04 -20.41 -16.36
N ALA A 24 -10.51 -21.03 -17.39
CA ALA A 24 -10.50 -22.48 -17.58
C ALA A 24 -9.10 -23.05 -17.23
N PRO A 25 -9.01 -24.37 -16.97
CA PRO A 25 -7.72 -25.01 -16.79
C PRO A 25 -6.77 -24.74 -17.99
N GLY A 26 -5.60 -24.15 -17.70
CA GLY A 26 -4.60 -23.76 -18.70
C GLY A 26 -4.58 -22.27 -19.06
N ASP A 27 -5.58 -21.48 -18.70
CA ASP A 27 -5.63 -20.04 -19.02
C ASP A 27 -4.66 -19.21 -18.19
N HIS A 28 -4.30 -19.68 -17.01
CA HIS A 28 -3.38 -18.98 -16.11
C HIS A 28 -2.36 -19.93 -15.52
N GLY A 29 -1.09 -19.56 -15.62
CA GLY A 29 0.00 -20.32 -15.04
C GLY A 29 1.30 -19.51 -15.03
N THR A 30 2.20 -19.89 -14.15
CA THR A 30 3.56 -19.34 -14.09
C THR A 30 4.50 -20.41 -13.59
N THR A 31 5.72 -20.47 -14.14
CA THR A 31 6.71 -21.49 -13.80
C THR A 31 7.04 -21.54 -12.31
N TYR A 32 7.09 -20.38 -11.66
CA TYR A 32 7.45 -20.26 -10.23
C TYR A 32 6.26 -19.95 -9.31
N GLY A 33 5.03 -19.86 -9.85
CA GLY A 33 3.84 -19.55 -9.08
C GLY A 33 3.52 -20.62 -8.05
N GLY A 34 3.18 -20.20 -6.83
CA GLY A 34 2.78 -21.09 -5.75
C GLY A 34 3.85 -22.08 -5.26
N ASN A 35 5.13 -21.82 -5.52
CA ASN A 35 6.19 -22.70 -5.04
C ASN A 35 6.29 -22.70 -3.50
N PRO A 36 6.81 -23.80 -2.88
CA PRO A 36 6.84 -23.95 -1.43
C PRO A 36 7.60 -22.87 -0.68
N PHE A 37 8.68 -22.33 -1.25
CA PHE A 37 9.47 -21.26 -0.63
C PHE A 37 8.62 -19.98 -0.48
N VAL A 38 7.96 -19.57 -1.55
CA VAL A 38 7.07 -18.40 -1.55
C VAL A 38 5.86 -18.64 -0.63
N GLY A 39 5.29 -19.84 -0.64
CA GLY A 39 4.21 -20.22 0.26
C GLY A 39 4.60 -20.09 1.73
N ALA A 40 5.78 -20.56 2.09
CA ALA A 40 6.31 -20.45 3.46
C ALA A 40 6.51 -18.97 3.87
N ALA A 41 7.06 -18.14 2.98
CA ALA A 41 7.24 -16.71 3.22
C ALA A 41 5.89 -16.00 3.48
N VAL A 42 4.89 -16.26 2.64
CA VAL A 42 3.54 -15.69 2.80
C VAL A 42 2.89 -16.17 4.10
N SER A 43 3.01 -17.45 4.44
CA SER A 43 2.48 -17.98 5.70
C SER A 43 3.10 -17.27 6.91
N ALA A 44 4.42 -17.10 6.92
CA ALA A 44 5.12 -16.37 7.99
C ALA A 44 4.65 -14.92 8.12
N VAL A 45 4.40 -14.24 6.99
CA VAL A 45 3.83 -12.88 7.00
C VAL A 45 2.45 -12.86 7.66
N PHE A 46 1.57 -13.80 7.33
CA PHE A 46 0.24 -13.87 7.95
C PHE A 46 0.29 -14.25 9.44
N ASP A 47 1.24 -15.08 9.85
CA ASP A 47 1.44 -15.40 11.26
C ASP A 47 1.89 -14.18 12.06
N GLU A 48 2.80 -13.36 11.51
CA GLU A 48 3.19 -12.08 12.11
C GLU A 48 2.03 -11.08 12.16
N PHE A 49 1.20 -10.99 11.11
CA PHE A 49 0.00 -10.16 11.12
C PHE A 49 -0.94 -10.51 12.28
N LYS A 50 -1.14 -11.80 12.55
CA LYS A 50 -1.95 -12.26 13.68
C LYS A 50 -1.25 -12.00 15.01
N ARG A 51 0.03 -12.34 15.11
CA ARG A 51 0.81 -12.21 16.34
C ARG A 51 0.88 -10.76 16.85
N LEU A 52 1.03 -9.82 15.94
CA LEU A 52 1.15 -8.38 16.22
C LEU A 52 -0.18 -7.64 16.16
N ASP A 53 -1.28 -8.33 15.85
CA ASP A 53 -2.60 -7.71 15.59
C ASP A 53 -2.53 -6.47 14.70
N ILE A 54 -1.81 -6.61 13.58
CA ILE A 54 -1.48 -5.50 12.67
C ILE A 54 -2.74 -4.75 12.20
N VAL A 55 -3.85 -5.44 11.99
CA VAL A 55 -5.08 -4.80 11.51
C VAL A 55 -5.65 -3.84 12.55
N SER A 56 -5.66 -4.22 13.84
CA SER A 56 -6.11 -3.33 14.92
C SER A 56 -5.15 -2.17 15.09
N HIS A 57 -3.84 -2.45 15.12
CA HIS A 57 -2.82 -1.40 15.18
C HIS A 57 -2.98 -0.36 14.06
N VAL A 58 -3.17 -0.78 12.82
CA VAL A 58 -3.40 0.15 11.68
C VAL A 58 -4.68 0.96 11.88
N LYS A 59 -5.75 0.37 12.40
CA LYS A 59 -7.00 1.10 12.69
C LYS A 59 -6.81 2.20 13.75
N ASP A 60 -5.92 1.96 14.70
CA ASP A 60 -5.64 2.91 15.79
C ASP A 60 -4.72 4.06 15.33
N VAL A 61 -3.72 3.76 14.48
CA VAL A 61 -2.72 4.74 14.04
C VAL A 61 -3.18 5.56 12.80
N ALA A 62 -3.91 4.93 11.87
CA ALA A 62 -4.31 5.58 10.62
C ALA A 62 -5.08 6.89 10.80
N PRO A 63 -6.03 7.03 11.76
CA PRO A 63 -6.74 8.29 11.97
C PRO A 63 -5.83 9.48 12.30
N TYR A 64 -4.71 9.24 12.98
CA TYR A 64 -3.73 10.29 13.23
C TYR A 64 -3.06 10.76 11.94
N LEU A 65 -2.59 9.83 11.10
CA LEU A 65 -2.01 10.17 9.80
C LEU A 65 -3.00 10.89 8.90
N GLU A 66 -4.23 10.39 8.83
CA GLU A 66 -5.32 10.98 8.05
C GLU A 66 -5.57 12.43 8.47
N LYS A 67 -5.74 12.67 9.77
CA LYS A 67 -5.93 14.00 10.32
C LYS A 67 -4.79 14.94 9.97
N LYS A 68 -3.53 14.47 10.10
CA LYS A 68 -2.36 15.30 9.77
C LYS A 68 -2.28 15.65 8.29
N LEU A 69 -2.64 14.73 7.41
CA LEU A 69 -2.69 15.00 5.98
C LEU A 69 -3.86 15.93 5.61
N ASP A 70 -5.00 15.81 6.26
CA ASP A 70 -6.14 16.74 6.08
C ASP A 70 -5.79 18.16 6.56
N GLU A 71 -5.05 18.29 7.68
CA GLU A 71 -4.53 19.59 8.15
C GLU A 71 -3.57 20.21 7.10
N LEU A 72 -2.75 19.41 6.42
CA LEU A 72 -1.89 19.90 5.35
C LEU A 72 -2.70 20.33 4.12
N VAL A 73 -3.69 19.55 3.70
CA VAL A 73 -4.59 19.91 2.59
C VAL A 73 -5.32 21.24 2.89
N ALA A 74 -5.78 21.42 4.11
CA ALA A 74 -6.42 22.66 4.51
C ALA A 74 -5.47 23.87 4.59
N LYS A 75 -4.18 23.63 4.78
CA LYS A 75 -3.16 24.68 4.97
C LYS A 75 -2.55 25.18 3.66
N PHE A 76 -2.45 24.33 2.66
CA PHE A 76 -1.71 24.65 1.43
C PHE A 76 -2.61 24.53 0.20
N ASP A 77 -2.84 25.63 -0.51
CA ASP A 77 -3.68 25.68 -1.72
C ASP A 77 -3.22 24.76 -2.86
N CYS A 78 -1.94 24.40 -2.87
CA CYS A 78 -1.41 23.46 -3.84
C CYS A 78 -1.77 21.99 -3.55
N LEU A 79 -2.34 21.68 -2.39
CA LEU A 79 -2.85 20.36 -2.02
C LEU A 79 -4.37 20.38 -2.15
N THR A 80 -4.92 19.52 -2.98
CA THR A 80 -6.33 19.62 -3.40
C THR A 80 -7.25 18.61 -2.74
N ALA A 81 -6.73 17.44 -2.40
CA ALA A 81 -7.52 16.38 -1.74
C ALA A 81 -6.61 15.35 -1.08
N ARG A 82 -7.12 14.70 -0.04
CA ARG A 82 -6.59 13.45 0.50
C ARG A 82 -7.49 12.29 0.13
N ARG A 83 -6.89 11.14 -0.13
CA ARG A 83 -7.59 9.86 -0.32
C ARG A 83 -6.72 8.70 0.13
N GLY A 84 -7.34 7.62 0.55
CA GLY A 84 -6.64 6.41 0.98
C GLY A 84 -7.44 5.60 1.97
N MET A 85 -6.80 4.54 2.47
CA MET A 85 -7.35 3.67 3.51
C MET A 85 -6.19 3.19 4.40
N GLY A 86 -6.39 3.22 5.70
CA GLY A 86 -5.37 2.83 6.67
C GLY A 86 -4.09 3.66 6.49
N LEU A 87 -2.95 3.01 6.45
CA LEU A 87 -1.65 3.67 6.27
C LEU A 87 -1.24 3.84 4.79
N MET A 88 -2.09 3.49 3.83
CA MET A 88 -1.89 3.85 2.43
C MET A 88 -2.67 5.12 2.11
N GLN A 89 -1.99 6.26 2.14
CA GLN A 89 -2.60 7.57 1.94
C GLN A 89 -1.99 8.27 0.73
N GLY A 90 -2.81 9.04 0.03
CA GLY A 90 -2.41 9.87 -1.09
C GLY A 90 -2.89 11.30 -0.91
N VAL A 91 -2.05 12.26 -1.25
CA VAL A 91 -2.40 13.68 -1.31
C VAL A 91 -2.24 14.17 -2.74
N GLU A 92 -3.31 14.70 -3.30
CA GLU A 92 -3.32 15.29 -4.64
C GLU A 92 -2.71 16.68 -4.61
N CYS A 93 -1.86 16.96 -5.59
CA CYS A 93 -1.16 18.24 -5.74
C CYS A 93 -1.49 18.88 -7.07
N SER A 94 -1.64 20.19 -7.11
CA SER A 94 -1.68 21.00 -8.32
C SER A 94 -0.28 21.26 -8.91
N LEU A 95 0.78 20.93 -8.15
CA LEU A 95 2.18 21.07 -8.53
C LEU A 95 2.76 19.74 -9.05
N PRO A 96 3.85 19.78 -9.85
CA PRO A 96 4.56 18.58 -10.24
C PRO A 96 5.11 17.80 -9.04
N VAL A 97 4.51 16.67 -8.72
CA VAL A 97 4.84 15.88 -7.51
C VAL A 97 6.27 15.35 -7.47
N GLY A 98 6.93 15.19 -8.61
CA GLY A 98 8.33 14.79 -8.65
C GLY A 98 9.27 15.80 -7.96
N LYS A 99 9.01 17.10 -8.11
CA LYS A 99 9.77 18.14 -7.41
C LYS A 99 9.52 18.12 -5.92
N VAL A 100 8.26 17.95 -5.52
CA VAL A 100 7.88 17.88 -4.10
C VAL A 100 8.47 16.63 -3.43
N SER A 101 8.44 15.49 -4.11
CA SER A 101 9.05 14.25 -3.62
C SER A 101 10.58 14.36 -3.49
N ALA A 102 11.25 15.01 -4.45
CA ALA A 102 12.68 15.23 -4.38
C ALA A 102 13.06 16.16 -3.22
N GLU A 103 12.29 17.24 -3.00
CA GLU A 103 12.55 18.13 -1.88
C GLU A 103 12.26 17.46 -0.53
N ALA A 104 11.18 16.67 -0.44
CA ALA A 104 10.90 15.87 0.75
C ALA A 104 12.09 14.95 1.10
N LEU A 105 12.69 14.30 0.10
CA LEU A 105 13.88 13.47 0.29
C LEU A 105 15.07 14.28 0.80
N ASN A 106 15.30 15.49 0.28
CA ASN A 106 16.36 16.39 0.78
C ASN A 106 16.16 16.77 2.26
N GLN A 107 14.89 16.82 2.69
CA GLN A 107 14.51 17.08 4.09
C GLN A 107 14.45 15.80 4.96
N GLY A 108 14.87 14.64 4.42
CA GLY A 108 14.90 13.37 5.13
C GLY A 108 13.56 12.59 5.14
N LEU A 109 12.57 13.01 4.34
CA LEU A 109 11.27 12.33 4.24
C LEU A 109 11.15 11.58 2.91
N ILE A 110 10.99 10.26 2.97
CA ILE A 110 10.75 9.42 1.81
C ILE A 110 9.25 9.36 1.54
N VAL A 111 8.83 9.93 0.42
CA VAL A 111 7.50 9.81 -0.16
C VAL A 111 7.60 9.34 -1.60
N ILE A 112 6.59 8.69 -2.12
CA ILE A 112 6.56 8.19 -3.49
C ILE A 112 5.47 8.88 -4.30
N THR A 113 5.71 9.00 -5.60
CA THR A 113 4.71 9.54 -6.52
C THR A 113 3.76 8.44 -7.00
N ALA A 114 2.50 8.79 -7.23
CA ALA A 114 1.51 7.93 -7.87
C ALA A 114 0.78 8.72 -8.96
N GLY A 115 0.93 8.28 -10.20
CA GLY A 115 0.51 9.08 -11.36
C GLY A 115 1.30 10.39 -11.46
N SER A 116 0.68 11.41 -12.02
CA SER A 116 1.32 12.71 -12.29
C SER A 116 1.21 13.72 -11.16
N ASN A 117 0.26 13.54 -10.24
CA ASN A 117 -0.16 14.58 -9.31
C ASN A 117 -0.43 14.09 -7.87
N VAL A 118 -0.08 12.86 -7.52
CA VAL A 118 -0.32 12.32 -6.17
C VAL A 118 1.00 12.02 -5.46
N LEU A 119 1.16 12.56 -4.27
CA LEU A 119 2.16 12.12 -3.29
C LEU A 119 1.56 10.99 -2.46
N ARG A 120 2.24 9.86 -2.39
CA ARG A 120 1.78 8.68 -1.67
C ARG A 120 2.63 8.40 -0.44
N PHE A 121 1.96 8.19 0.67
CA PHE A 121 2.51 7.85 1.97
C PHE A 121 2.19 6.38 2.25
N VAL A 122 3.21 5.59 2.49
CA VAL A 122 3.09 4.15 2.80
C VAL A 122 4.09 3.77 3.89
N PRO A 123 3.92 4.30 5.10
CA PRO A 123 4.80 3.93 6.20
C PRO A 123 4.69 2.43 6.50
N PRO A 124 5.67 1.83 7.19
CA PRO A 124 5.56 0.47 7.68
C PRO A 124 4.29 0.27 8.51
N LEU A 125 3.64 -0.90 8.39
CA LEU A 125 2.41 -1.18 9.14
C LEU A 125 2.63 -1.28 10.66
N VAL A 126 3.87 -1.34 11.11
CA VAL A 126 4.31 -1.37 12.50
C VAL A 126 4.84 -0.02 12.99
N ILE A 127 4.54 1.07 12.28
CA ILE A 127 4.95 2.42 12.68
C ILE A 127 4.29 2.80 14.01
N GLU A 128 5.07 3.44 14.90
CA GLU A 128 4.64 3.95 16.21
C GLU A 128 4.34 5.45 16.17
#